data_b803c56119aae2a2bef755998e2de955
#
_entry.id   b803c56119aae2a2bef755998e2de955
#
_cell.length_a   1.000
_cell.length_b   1.000
_cell.length_c   1.000
_cell.angle_alpha   90.00
_cell.angle_beta   90.00
_cell.angle_gamma   90.00
#
_symmetry.space_group_name_H-M   'P 1'
#
loop_
_entity.id
_entity.type
_entity.pdbx_description
1 polymer ?
#
loop_
_entity_poly.entity_id
_entity_poly.type
_entity_poly.pdbx_seq_one_letter_code
_entity_poly.pdbx_strand_id
1 'polypeptide(L)'
;MITDFKGKTAVLTGAGSGFGLEMARIGARLGMNLVLADVQQDALDAAATALQAAGAQVLALRVDVSQADQVDALGRATQQRFGAPHLVFNNAGVASGGLIWENTAADWAWVLGVNLLGVAHGVRVFTPMMLAAAKADPAWRGHIVNTASMAGLLNAPNMGVYNASKHAVVSLSETLFQDLALVTDQIGASVLCPYFVPTGISQSHRNRPANQPGLSMSGRPTASQMISQAMSDKAVSSGKVTAAEVAQKVFGAVAAGQFYILSHPHMLAGVQTRLDDILNLRNPSDPFAAKPQIGQDLRQRLRAAL
;
A
#
# COMPACT_ATOMS: atom_id res chain seq x y z
N MET A 1 -1.45 -15.12 -16.58
CA MET A 1 -2.22 -14.93 -15.33
C MET A 1 -2.00 -16.13 -14.42
N ILE A 2 -2.04 -15.96 -13.10
CA ILE A 2 -1.87 -17.04 -12.10
C ILE A 2 -3.27 -17.44 -11.65
N THR A 3 -3.68 -18.67 -11.91
CA THR A 3 -4.97 -19.24 -11.50
C THR A 3 -4.84 -20.39 -10.51
N ASP A 4 -3.68 -21.03 -10.48
CA ASP A 4 -3.30 -22.01 -9.48
C ASP A 4 -2.20 -21.44 -8.58
N PHE A 5 -2.43 -21.39 -7.28
CA PHE A 5 -1.55 -20.80 -6.28
C PHE A 5 -0.77 -21.84 -5.46
N LYS A 6 -1.17 -23.12 -5.51
CA LYS A 6 -0.57 -24.17 -4.68
C LYS A 6 0.94 -24.32 -4.98
N GLY A 7 1.73 -24.34 -3.93
CA GLY A 7 3.21 -24.48 -4.02
C GLY A 7 3.93 -23.22 -4.54
N LYS A 8 3.21 -22.17 -4.96
CA LYS A 8 3.80 -20.91 -5.40
C LYS A 8 4.23 -20.05 -4.22
N THR A 9 5.20 -19.17 -4.44
CA THR A 9 5.77 -18.32 -3.39
C THR A 9 5.18 -16.90 -3.49
N ALA A 10 4.71 -16.36 -2.35
CA ALA A 10 4.28 -14.98 -2.20
C ALA A 10 5.20 -14.23 -1.24
N VAL A 11 5.64 -13.02 -1.64
CA VAL A 11 6.32 -12.05 -0.77
C VAL A 11 5.32 -10.96 -0.40
N LEU A 12 5.21 -10.65 0.90
CA LEU A 12 4.27 -9.66 1.42
C LEU A 12 5.00 -8.68 2.35
N THR A 13 5.00 -7.39 2.02
CA THR A 13 5.48 -6.34 2.92
C THR A 13 4.31 -5.75 3.72
N GLY A 14 4.57 -5.31 4.96
CA GLY A 14 3.51 -4.92 5.89
C GLY A 14 2.62 -6.11 6.28
N ALA A 15 3.23 -7.29 6.47
CA ALA A 15 2.52 -8.56 6.65
C ALA A 15 2.04 -8.81 8.08
N GLY A 16 2.44 -7.98 9.05
CA GLY A 16 2.05 -8.12 10.45
C GLY A 16 0.60 -7.72 10.74
N SER A 17 -0.06 -6.98 9.85
CA SER A 17 -1.43 -6.49 10.09
C SER A 17 -2.18 -6.16 8.78
N GLY A 18 -3.46 -5.80 8.92
CA GLY A 18 -4.28 -5.24 7.84
C GLY A 18 -4.34 -6.10 6.58
N PHE A 19 -4.20 -5.46 5.42
CA PHE A 19 -4.26 -6.15 4.13
C PHE A 19 -3.15 -7.19 3.96
N GLY A 20 -1.91 -6.88 4.40
CA GLY A 20 -0.78 -7.79 4.28
C GLY A 20 -1.03 -9.11 5.00
N LEU A 21 -1.52 -9.05 6.25
CA LEU A 21 -1.87 -10.23 7.03
C LEU A 21 -3.03 -11.01 6.39
N GLU A 22 -4.07 -10.34 5.91
CA GLU A 22 -5.21 -11.02 5.29
C GLU A 22 -4.82 -11.68 3.95
N MET A 23 -3.98 -11.02 3.15
CA MET A 23 -3.42 -11.63 1.94
C MET A 23 -2.54 -12.84 2.27
N ALA A 24 -1.73 -12.77 3.35
CA ALA A 24 -0.95 -13.91 3.82
C ALA A 24 -1.84 -15.09 4.26
N ARG A 25 -2.95 -14.82 4.97
CA ARG A 25 -3.95 -15.83 5.36
C ARG A 25 -4.59 -16.51 4.15
N ILE A 26 -4.92 -15.74 3.10
CA ILE A 26 -5.44 -16.32 1.85
C ILE A 26 -4.36 -17.17 1.19
N GLY A 27 -3.12 -16.67 1.06
CA GLY A 27 -2.01 -17.42 0.50
C GLY A 27 -1.78 -18.76 1.22
N ALA A 28 -1.83 -18.77 2.56
CA ALA A 28 -1.73 -19.98 3.37
C ALA A 28 -2.83 -21.00 3.02
N ARG A 29 -4.10 -20.54 2.97
CA ARG A 29 -5.23 -21.40 2.61
C ARG A 29 -5.13 -21.97 1.18
N LEU A 30 -4.49 -21.23 0.28
CA LEU A 30 -4.25 -21.66 -1.10
C LEU A 30 -2.98 -22.53 -1.25
N GLY A 31 -2.29 -22.85 -0.14
CA GLY A 31 -1.12 -23.71 -0.13
C GLY A 31 0.15 -23.05 -0.69
N MET A 32 0.26 -21.73 -0.56
CA MET A 32 1.46 -20.98 -0.97
C MET A 32 2.56 -21.03 0.08
N ASN A 33 3.82 -20.90 -0.37
CA ASN A 33 4.94 -20.54 0.48
C ASN A 33 4.90 -19.02 0.73
N LEU A 34 5.10 -18.59 1.97
CA LEU A 34 4.94 -17.20 2.38
C LEU A 34 6.26 -16.60 2.86
N VAL A 35 6.63 -15.45 2.31
CA VAL A 35 7.71 -14.60 2.79
C VAL A 35 7.06 -13.34 3.36
N LEU A 36 7.11 -13.22 4.69
CA LEU A 36 6.48 -12.13 5.44
C LEU A 36 7.55 -11.11 5.84
N ALA A 37 7.30 -9.84 5.54
CA ALA A 37 8.16 -8.74 5.94
C ALA A 37 7.33 -7.66 6.64
N ASP A 38 7.78 -7.23 7.82
CA ASP A 38 7.19 -6.11 8.57
C ASP A 38 8.27 -5.42 9.41
N VAL A 39 8.07 -4.15 9.74
CA VAL A 39 8.97 -3.41 10.63
C VAL A 39 8.68 -3.73 12.10
N GLN A 40 7.46 -4.15 12.43
CA GLN A 40 7.03 -4.54 13.78
C GLN A 40 7.30 -6.03 14.03
N GLN A 41 8.33 -6.32 14.82
CA GLN A 41 8.76 -7.69 15.07
C GLN A 41 7.68 -8.54 15.76
N ASP A 42 7.02 -8.00 16.78
CA ASP A 42 5.98 -8.68 17.55
C ASP A 42 4.77 -9.09 16.70
N ALA A 43 4.30 -8.18 15.84
CA ALA A 43 3.20 -8.45 14.93
C ALA A 43 3.59 -9.47 13.85
N LEU A 44 4.83 -9.38 13.35
CA LEU A 44 5.39 -10.32 12.39
C LEU A 44 5.50 -11.73 12.97
N ASP A 45 6.02 -11.86 14.19
CA ASP A 45 6.18 -13.15 14.88
C ASP A 45 4.82 -13.81 15.16
N ALA A 46 3.85 -13.01 15.60
CA ALA A 46 2.49 -13.49 15.80
C ALA A 46 1.84 -13.98 14.50
N ALA A 47 2.01 -13.24 13.41
CA ALA A 47 1.51 -13.62 12.09
C ALA A 47 2.19 -14.91 11.59
N ALA A 48 3.51 -15.00 11.68
CA ALA A 48 4.27 -16.18 11.26
C ALA A 48 3.86 -17.43 12.05
N THR A 49 3.77 -17.33 13.38
CA THR A 49 3.35 -18.43 14.25
C THR A 49 1.96 -18.94 13.88
N ALA A 50 1.00 -18.03 13.69
CA ALA A 50 -0.37 -18.40 13.34
C ALA A 50 -0.46 -19.10 11.97
N LEU A 51 0.29 -18.61 10.98
CA LEU A 51 0.29 -19.18 9.64
C LEU A 51 1.02 -20.52 9.57
N GLN A 52 2.11 -20.68 10.33
CA GLN A 52 2.81 -21.96 10.47
C GLN A 52 1.94 -23.02 11.17
N ALA A 53 1.22 -22.63 12.23
CA ALA A 53 0.26 -23.50 12.91
C ALA A 53 -0.88 -23.94 11.97
N ALA A 54 -1.22 -23.13 10.96
CA ALA A 54 -2.17 -23.49 9.90
C ALA A 54 -1.55 -24.33 8.76
N GLY A 55 -0.28 -24.75 8.90
CA GLY A 55 0.42 -25.63 7.95
C GLY A 55 1.16 -24.90 6.81
N ALA A 56 1.24 -23.57 6.81
CA ALA A 56 1.96 -22.86 5.76
C ALA A 56 3.48 -22.90 5.98
N GLN A 57 4.23 -22.96 4.88
CA GLN A 57 5.68 -22.72 4.89
C GLN A 57 5.91 -21.21 4.96
N VAL A 58 6.54 -20.73 6.03
CA VAL A 58 6.73 -19.30 6.28
C VAL A 58 8.21 -18.98 6.48
N LEU A 59 8.67 -17.93 5.80
CA LEU A 59 9.89 -17.19 6.08
C LEU A 59 9.51 -15.79 6.55
N ALA A 60 9.84 -15.42 7.78
CA ALA A 60 9.54 -14.11 8.35
C ALA A 60 10.84 -13.32 8.58
N LEU A 61 10.88 -12.06 8.11
CA LEU A 61 12.03 -11.16 8.29
C LEU A 61 11.55 -9.78 8.70
N ARG A 62 12.18 -9.23 9.73
CA ARG A 62 11.98 -7.82 10.07
C ARG A 62 12.64 -6.95 9.01
N VAL A 63 11.85 -6.10 8.34
CA VAL A 63 12.30 -5.25 7.23
C VAL A 63 11.66 -3.88 7.34
N ASP A 64 12.46 -2.85 7.35
CA ASP A 64 12.03 -1.49 7.02
C ASP A 64 12.18 -1.30 5.51
N VAL A 65 11.05 -1.23 4.81
CA VAL A 65 11.02 -1.13 3.34
C VAL A 65 11.61 0.19 2.81
N SER A 66 11.76 1.21 3.66
CA SER A 66 12.43 2.47 3.30
C SER A 66 13.95 2.31 3.15
N GLN A 67 14.51 1.18 3.63
CA GLN A 67 15.94 0.86 3.57
C GLN A 67 16.21 -0.12 2.43
N ALA A 68 16.87 0.35 1.39
CA ALA A 68 17.14 -0.44 0.17
C ALA A 68 17.88 -1.75 0.45
N ASP A 69 18.90 -1.71 1.32
CA ASP A 69 19.71 -2.84 1.72
C ASP A 69 18.91 -3.94 2.45
N GLN A 70 17.90 -3.56 3.23
CA GLN A 70 17.01 -4.52 3.89
C GLN A 70 16.09 -5.21 2.89
N VAL A 71 15.60 -4.49 1.87
CA VAL A 71 14.80 -5.11 0.80
C VAL A 71 15.67 -6.00 -0.09
N ASP A 72 16.94 -5.62 -0.34
CA ASP A 72 17.91 -6.49 -1.01
C ASP A 72 18.16 -7.79 -0.22
N ALA A 73 18.29 -7.70 1.10
CA ALA A 73 18.43 -8.87 1.98
C ALA A 73 17.17 -9.76 1.95
N LEU A 74 15.96 -9.16 1.94
CA LEU A 74 14.70 -9.88 1.78
C LEU A 74 14.67 -10.67 0.46
N GLY A 75 15.11 -10.04 -0.64
CA GLY A 75 15.21 -10.70 -1.96
C GLY A 75 16.15 -11.89 -1.93
N ARG A 76 17.36 -11.73 -1.36
CA ARG A 76 18.32 -12.83 -1.22
C ARG A 76 17.78 -13.99 -0.39
N ALA A 77 17.16 -13.69 0.76
CA ALA A 77 16.58 -14.70 1.63
C ALA A 77 15.42 -15.45 0.95
N THR A 78 14.57 -14.71 0.19
CA THR A 78 13.50 -15.30 -0.62
C THR A 78 14.07 -16.29 -1.63
N GLN A 79 15.08 -15.87 -2.41
CA GLN A 79 15.73 -16.68 -3.42
C GLN A 79 16.34 -17.96 -2.84
N GLN A 80 17.01 -17.84 -1.70
CA GLN A 80 17.66 -18.99 -1.03
C GLN A 80 16.63 -19.99 -0.49
N ARG A 81 15.50 -19.50 0.02
CA ARG A 81 14.52 -20.37 0.69
C ARG A 81 13.51 -20.99 -0.26
N PHE A 82 13.01 -20.24 -1.24
CA PHE A 82 11.88 -20.64 -2.07
C PHE A 82 12.07 -20.37 -3.57
N GLY A 83 13.22 -19.84 -3.99
CA GLY A 83 13.41 -19.40 -5.37
C GLY A 83 12.73 -18.07 -5.70
N ALA A 84 12.54 -17.79 -6.97
CA ALA A 84 11.87 -16.57 -7.43
C ALA A 84 10.40 -16.54 -6.97
N PRO A 85 9.91 -15.43 -6.42
CA PRO A 85 8.51 -15.32 -5.99
C PRO A 85 7.58 -15.27 -7.21
N HIS A 86 6.41 -15.90 -7.08
CA HIS A 86 5.33 -15.82 -8.07
C HIS A 86 4.41 -14.61 -7.82
N LEU A 87 4.19 -14.26 -6.54
CA LEU A 87 3.44 -13.06 -6.16
C LEU A 87 4.31 -12.15 -5.31
N VAL A 88 4.24 -10.85 -5.59
CA VAL A 88 4.87 -9.81 -4.76
C VAL A 88 3.80 -8.79 -4.38
N PHE A 89 3.57 -8.61 -3.09
CA PHE A 89 2.67 -7.62 -2.54
C PHE A 89 3.49 -6.51 -1.88
N ASN A 90 3.77 -5.43 -2.60
CA ASN A 90 4.35 -4.20 -2.06
C ASN A 90 3.24 -3.44 -1.33
N ASN A 91 2.99 -3.86 -0.07
CA ASN A 91 1.81 -3.43 0.67
C ASN A 91 2.14 -2.56 1.89
N ALA A 92 3.35 -2.58 2.42
CA ALA A 92 3.74 -1.73 3.54
C ALA A 92 3.41 -0.25 3.25
N GLY A 93 2.83 0.42 4.24
CA GLY A 93 2.42 1.81 4.07
C GLY A 93 2.12 2.51 5.39
N VAL A 94 2.30 3.82 5.38
CA VAL A 94 2.05 4.72 6.52
C VAL A 94 1.22 5.91 6.07
N ALA A 95 0.52 6.55 7.01
CA ALA A 95 -0.24 7.75 6.76
C ALA A 95 0.30 8.92 7.57
N SER A 96 0.24 10.11 6.99
CA SER A 96 0.45 11.39 7.65
C SER A 96 -0.54 12.40 7.10
N GLY A 97 -1.04 13.28 7.96
CA GLY A 97 -1.95 14.35 7.59
C GLY A 97 -1.44 15.70 8.05
N GLY A 98 -2.27 16.72 7.92
CA GLY A 98 -1.95 18.11 8.21
C GLY A 98 -1.93 18.96 6.93
N LEU A 99 -2.03 20.29 7.10
CA LEU A 99 -1.89 21.23 5.98
C LEU A 99 -0.53 21.02 5.32
N ILE A 100 -0.50 21.05 3.99
CA ILE A 100 0.67 20.59 3.23
C ILE A 100 1.96 21.34 3.59
N TRP A 101 1.86 22.63 3.92
CA TRP A 101 2.99 23.47 4.32
C TRP A 101 3.42 23.32 5.78
N GLU A 102 2.66 22.60 6.60
CA GLU A 102 3.00 22.30 7.99
C GLU A 102 3.77 20.97 8.15
N ASN A 103 3.80 20.14 7.09
CA ASN A 103 4.55 18.90 7.11
C ASN A 103 6.06 19.19 7.02
N THR A 104 6.82 18.65 7.95
CA THR A 104 8.27 18.80 8.02
C THR A 104 8.97 17.97 6.94
N ALA A 105 10.24 18.29 6.64
CA ALA A 105 11.08 17.49 5.76
C ALA A 105 11.15 16.02 6.23
N ALA A 106 11.12 15.76 7.55
CA ALA A 106 11.09 14.41 8.12
C ALA A 106 9.77 13.69 7.84
N ASP A 107 8.62 14.41 7.82
CA ASP A 107 7.33 13.82 7.42
C ASP A 107 7.37 13.38 5.96
N TRP A 108 7.85 14.23 5.09
CA TRP A 108 8.03 13.93 3.67
C TRP A 108 8.96 12.74 3.47
N ALA A 109 10.14 12.75 4.10
CA ALA A 109 11.12 11.67 3.97
C ALA A 109 10.56 10.32 4.44
N TRP A 110 9.88 10.30 5.60
CA TRP A 110 9.30 9.08 6.14
C TRP A 110 8.18 8.52 5.26
N VAL A 111 7.21 9.34 4.89
CA VAL A 111 6.04 8.87 4.11
C VAL A 111 6.47 8.45 2.70
N LEU A 112 7.31 9.23 2.03
CA LEU A 112 7.83 8.85 0.72
C LEU A 112 8.76 7.64 0.81
N GLY A 113 9.60 7.55 1.85
CA GLY A 113 10.48 6.42 2.09
C GLY A 113 9.72 5.10 2.17
N VAL A 114 8.64 5.07 2.96
CA VAL A 114 7.85 3.84 3.11
C VAL A 114 6.91 3.61 1.91
N ASN A 115 6.08 4.61 1.57
CA ASN A 115 4.99 4.41 0.62
C ASN A 115 5.44 4.31 -0.84
N LEU A 116 6.46 5.09 -1.23
CA LEU A 116 6.96 5.15 -2.61
C LEU A 116 8.25 4.36 -2.78
N LEU A 117 9.30 4.70 -2.02
CA LEU A 117 10.59 4.02 -2.17
C LEU A 117 10.51 2.56 -1.75
N GLY A 118 9.71 2.21 -0.73
CA GLY A 118 9.45 0.82 -0.38
C GLY A 118 8.85 0.01 -1.52
N VAL A 119 7.89 0.58 -2.25
CA VAL A 119 7.34 -0.06 -3.48
C VAL A 119 8.41 -0.14 -4.57
N ALA A 120 9.14 0.95 -4.81
CA ALA A 120 10.20 0.99 -5.82
C ALA A 120 11.31 -0.04 -5.53
N HIS A 121 11.71 -0.20 -4.26
CA HIS A 121 12.67 -1.22 -3.85
C HIS A 121 12.15 -2.64 -4.10
N GLY A 122 10.88 -2.91 -3.76
CA GLY A 122 10.25 -4.20 -4.06
C GLY A 122 10.24 -4.51 -5.56
N VAL A 123 9.82 -3.54 -6.39
CA VAL A 123 9.86 -3.67 -7.86
C VAL A 123 11.29 -3.91 -8.35
N ARG A 124 12.26 -3.11 -7.90
CA ARG A 124 13.67 -3.22 -8.28
C ARG A 124 14.28 -4.59 -7.94
N VAL A 125 13.94 -5.13 -6.80
CA VAL A 125 14.53 -6.41 -6.31
C VAL A 125 13.84 -7.62 -6.94
N PHE A 126 12.51 -7.64 -6.93
CA PHE A 126 11.79 -8.86 -7.29
C PHE A 126 11.51 -8.99 -8.78
N THR A 127 11.34 -7.89 -9.53
CA THR A 127 11.05 -7.98 -10.97
C THR A 127 12.16 -8.70 -11.75
N PRO A 128 13.46 -8.40 -11.56
CA PRO A 128 14.53 -9.15 -12.24
C PRO A 128 14.56 -10.64 -11.88
N MET A 129 14.27 -10.99 -10.62
CA MET A 129 14.20 -12.41 -10.20
C MET A 129 13.07 -13.14 -10.93
N MET A 130 11.89 -12.48 -11.03
CA MET A 130 10.72 -13.02 -11.72
C MET A 130 10.97 -13.16 -13.23
N LEU A 131 11.60 -12.16 -13.86
CA LEU A 131 11.97 -12.21 -15.28
C LEU A 131 12.96 -13.35 -15.58
N ALA A 132 13.93 -13.58 -14.69
CA ALA A 132 14.86 -14.68 -14.85
C ALA A 132 14.15 -16.05 -14.77
N ALA A 133 13.19 -16.21 -13.83
CA ALA A 133 12.39 -17.43 -13.71
C ALA A 133 11.47 -17.63 -14.93
N ALA A 134 10.80 -16.56 -15.40
CA ALA A 134 9.96 -16.60 -16.59
C ALA A 134 10.74 -16.98 -17.85
N LYS A 135 11.98 -16.47 -17.98
CA LYS A 135 12.87 -16.84 -19.10
C LYS A 135 13.30 -18.31 -19.05
N ALA A 136 13.48 -18.85 -17.84
CA ALA A 136 13.91 -20.25 -17.66
C ALA A 136 12.78 -21.25 -17.88
N ASP A 137 11.52 -20.88 -17.62
CA ASP A 137 10.35 -21.75 -17.75
C ASP A 137 9.20 -21.01 -18.46
N PRO A 138 8.84 -21.40 -19.70
CA PRO A 138 7.72 -20.80 -20.43
C PRO A 138 6.36 -20.96 -19.74
N ALA A 139 6.20 -21.93 -18.83
CA ALA A 139 4.98 -22.13 -18.05
C ALA A 139 4.92 -21.28 -16.79
N TRP A 140 6.05 -20.71 -16.35
CA TRP A 140 6.12 -19.89 -15.14
C TRP A 140 5.28 -18.62 -15.27
N ARG A 141 4.59 -18.25 -14.22
CA ARG A 141 3.75 -17.03 -14.19
C ARG A 141 3.96 -16.26 -12.88
N GLY A 142 3.99 -14.94 -12.98
CA GLY A 142 4.14 -14.05 -11.85
C GLY A 142 3.20 -12.86 -11.87
N HIS A 143 3.04 -12.21 -10.70
CA HIS A 143 2.24 -11.00 -10.59
C HIS A 143 2.76 -10.11 -9.45
N ILE A 144 2.78 -8.80 -9.69
CA ILE A 144 3.18 -7.79 -8.71
C ILE A 144 1.94 -6.94 -8.38
N VAL A 145 1.62 -6.78 -7.10
CA VAL A 145 0.55 -5.91 -6.62
C VAL A 145 1.14 -4.80 -5.77
N ASN A 146 0.96 -3.56 -6.17
CA ASN A 146 1.37 -2.39 -5.41
C ASN A 146 0.16 -1.76 -4.70
N THR A 147 0.27 -1.53 -3.40
CA THR A 147 -0.81 -0.92 -2.61
C THR A 147 -0.69 0.61 -2.62
N ALA A 148 -1.48 1.25 -3.48
CA ALA A 148 -1.71 2.68 -3.48
C ALA A 148 -2.81 3.08 -2.48
N SER A 149 -3.81 3.81 -2.93
CA SER A 149 -5.03 4.26 -2.21
C SER A 149 -5.96 4.96 -3.17
N MET A 150 -7.21 5.17 -2.81
CA MET A 150 -8.03 6.19 -3.48
C MET A 150 -7.40 7.59 -3.41
N ALA A 151 -6.55 7.86 -2.41
CA ALA A 151 -5.71 9.06 -2.32
C ALA A 151 -4.60 9.12 -3.41
N GLY A 152 -4.42 8.07 -4.20
CA GLY A 152 -3.61 8.06 -5.42
C GLY A 152 -4.40 8.45 -6.69
N LEU A 153 -5.72 8.57 -6.58
CA LEU A 153 -6.62 8.95 -7.68
C LEU A 153 -7.39 10.24 -7.36
N LEU A 154 -7.48 10.61 -6.07
CA LEU A 154 -8.18 11.77 -5.54
C LEU A 154 -7.26 12.57 -4.62
N ASN A 155 -7.54 13.88 -4.46
CA ASN A 155 -6.74 14.79 -3.63
C ASN A 155 -7.60 15.38 -2.50
N ALA A 156 -7.77 14.62 -1.40
CA ALA A 156 -8.42 15.15 -0.22
C ALA A 156 -7.55 16.24 0.45
N PRO A 157 -8.14 17.37 0.90
CA PRO A 157 -7.39 18.37 1.65
C PRO A 157 -6.88 17.80 2.99
N ASN A 158 -5.88 18.44 3.55
CA ASN A 158 -5.25 18.07 4.82
C ASN A 158 -4.55 16.69 4.81
N MET A 159 -4.18 16.19 3.61
CA MET A 159 -3.51 14.90 3.38
C MET A 159 -2.40 14.99 2.31
N GLY A 160 -1.78 16.17 2.14
CA GLY A 160 -0.93 16.46 0.97
C GLY A 160 0.21 15.47 0.75
N VAL A 161 1.01 15.17 1.78
CA VAL A 161 2.15 14.24 1.69
C VAL A 161 1.69 12.82 1.33
N TYR A 162 0.60 12.37 1.97
CA TYR A 162 0.02 11.05 1.68
C TYR A 162 -0.53 10.96 0.25
N ASN A 163 -1.31 11.97 -0.18
CA ASN A 163 -1.82 12.03 -1.55
C ASN A 163 -0.68 11.96 -2.58
N ALA A 164 0.36 12.78 -2.41
CA ALA A 164 1.52 12.79 -3.29
C ALA A 164 2.19 11.41 -3.37
N SER A 165 2.42 10.75 -2.20
CA SER A 165 3.02 9.42 -2.15
C SER A 165 2.17 8.38 -2.91
N LYS A 166 0.85 8.42 -2.76
CA LYS A 166 -0.05 7.41 -3.36
C LYS A 166 -0.30 7.67 -4.85
N HIS A 167 -0.30 8.92 -5.33
CA HIS A 167 -0.28 9.24 -6.75
C HIS A 167 1.01 8.72 -7.42
N ALA A 168 2.15 8.89 -6.77
CA ALA A 168 3.42 8.37 -7.27
C ALA A 168 3.40 6.83 -7.38
N VAL A 169 2.77 6.11 -6.43
CA VAL A 169 2.62 4.64 -6.51
C VAL A 169 1.70 4.24 -7.67
N VAL A 170 0.62 4.97 -7.95
CA VAL A 170 -0.23 4.70 -9.12
C VAL A 170 0.59 4.86 -10.39
N SER A 171 1.28 6.00 -10.58
CA SER A 171 2.12 6.26 -11.75
C SER A 171 3.21 5.20 -11.93
N LEU A 172 3.93 4.83 -10.86
CA LEU A 172 4.94 3.76 -10.89
C LEU A 172 4.33 2.42 -11.32
N SER A 173 3.12 2.12 -10.85
CA SER A 173 2.46 0.85 -11.16
C SER A 173 1.97 0.79 -12.60
N GLU A 174 1.44 1.89 -13.14
CA GLU A 174 1.05 2.02 -14.54
C GLU A 174 2.26 1.86 -15.46
N THR A 175 3.38 2.52 -15.13
CA THR A 175 4.65 2.37 -15.85
C THR A 175 5.15 0.92 -15.79
N LEU A 176 5.16 0.30 -14.59
CA LEU A 176 5.57 -1.10 -14.45
C LEU A 176 4.71 -2.03 -15.33
N PHE A 177 3.40 -1.81 -15.38
CA PHE A 177 2.51 -2.61 -16.23
C PHE A 177 2.89 -2.50 -17.70
N GLN A 178 3.15 -1.28 -18.19
CA GLN A 178 3.57 -1.04 -19.56
C GLN A 178 4.96 -1.62 -19.86
N ASP A 179 5.93 -1.41 -18.97
CA ASP A 179 7.30 -1.93 -19.12
C ASP A 179 7.32 -3.47 -19.17
N LEU A 180 6.53 -4.13 -18.31
CA LEU A 180 6.40 -5.59 -18.33
C LEU A 180 5.82 -6.07 -19.67
N ALA A 181 4.80 -5.40 -20.19
CA ALA A 181 4.19 -5.75 -21.48
C ALA A 181 5.16 -5.63 -22.66
N LEU A 182 6.22 -4.79 -22.54
CA LEU A 182 7.25 -4.70 -23.58
C LEU A 182 8.21 -5.89 -23.58
N VAL A 183 8.34 -6.62 -22.48
CA VAL A 183 9.41 -7.61 -22.31
C VAL A 183 8.91 -9.03 -21.99
N THR A 184 7.65 -9.21 -21.55
CA THR A 184 7.10 -10.51 -21.18
C THR A 184 5.57 -10.51 -21.12
N ASP A 185 4.96 -11.67 -21.45
CA ASP A 185 3.53 -11.97 -21.24
C ASP A 185 3.30 -12.83 -19.97
N GLN A 186 4.38 -13.16 -19.25
CA GLN A 186 4.35 -14.10 -18.13
C GLN A 186 4.19 -13.42 -16.77
N ILE A 187 4.42 -12.11 -16.69
CA ILE A 187 4.37 -11.33 -15.44
C ILE A 187 3.39 -10.19 -15.60
N GLY A 188 2.38 -10.16 -14.72
CA GLY A 188 1.41 -9.07 -14.66
C GLY A 188 1.70 -8.09 -13.51
N ALA A 189 1.04 -6.95 -13.56
CA ALA A 189 1.04 -5.98 -12.46
C ALA A 189 -0.37 -5.48 -12.18
N SER A 190 -0.64 -5.12 -10.91
CA SER A 190 -1.89 -4.48 -10.47
C SER A 190 -1.60 -3.39 -9.45
N VAL A 191 -2.49 -2.41 -9.36
CA VAL A 191 -2.48 -1.39 -8.32
C VAL A 191 -3.75 -1.49 -7.47
N LEU A 192 -3.56 -1.71 -6.17
CA LEU A 192 -4.65 -1.72 -5.19
C LEU A 192 -4.90 -0.29 -4.69
N CYS A 193 -6.11 0.22 -4.92
CA CYS A 193 -6.56 1.54 -4.49
C CYS A 193 -7.69 1.43 -3.45
N PRO A 194 -7.39 1.13 -2.18
CA PRO A 194 -8.41 1.05 -1.15
C PRO A 194 -8.90 2.45 -0.75
N TYR A 195 -10.18 2.54 -0.35
CA TYR A 195 -10.73 3.65 0.41
C TYR A 195 -10.62 3.35 1.92
N PHE A 196 -11.43 3.95 2.76
CA PHE A 196 -11.36 3.71 4.21
C PHE A 196 -11.81 2.28 4.56
N VAL A 197 -10.87 1.51 5.10
CA VAL A 197 -11.05 0.12 5.54
C VAL A 197 -10.46 -0.01 6.94
N PRO A 198 -11.14 -0.66 7.90
CA PRO A 198 -10.60 -0.88 9.24
C PRO A 198 -9.30 -1.65 9.21
N THR A 199 -8.19 -0.94 9.37
CA THR A 199 -6.82 -1.44 9.46
C THR A 199 -6.03 -0.57 10.43
N GLY A 200 -4.79 -0.92 10.73
CA GLY A 200 -3.89 -0.13 11.58
C GLY A 200 -3.30 1.13 10.94
N ILE A 201 -3.75 1.52 9.74
CA ILE A 201 -3.14 2.63 8.98
C ILE A 201 -3.23 3.98 9.71
N SER A 202 -4.33 4.27 10.41
CA SER A 202 -4.48 5.51 11.16
C SER A 202 -3.55 5.61 12.38
N GLN A 203 -2.99 4.47 12.81
CA GLN A 203 -2.03 4.40 13.92
C GLN A 203 -0.59 4.17 13.42
N SER A 204 -0.31 4.43 12.16
CA SER A 204 1.00 4.16 11.55
C SER A 204 2.14 5.00 12.14
N HIS A 205 1.83 6.10 12.85
CA HIS A 205 2.83 6.90 13.58
C HIS A 205 3.68 6.07 14.56
N ARG A 206 3.17 4.93 15.09
CA ARG A 206 3.94 4.00 15.91
C ARG A 206 5.13 3.37 15.18
N ASN A 207 5.12 3.36 13.84
CA ASN A 207 6.18 2.81 12.99
C ASN A 207 7.24 3.85 12.62
N ARG A 208 7.09 5.07 13.13
CA ARG A 208 8.03 6.15 12.82
C ARG A 208 9.35 5.90 13.56
N PRO A 209 10.51 6.01 12.89
CA PRO A 209 11.80 5.87 13.54
C PRO A 209 11.97 6.93 14.65
N ALA A 210 12.47 6.51 15.82
CA ALA A 210 12.65 7.41 16.97
C ALA A 210 13.59 8.59 16.69
N ASN A 211 14.53 8.42 15.76
CA ASN A 211 15.45 9.47 15.30
C ASN A 211 14.86 10.43 14.26
N GLN A 212 13.61 10.20 13.86
CA GLN A 212 12.87 11.06 12.92
C GLN A 212 11.54 11.52 13.55
N PRO A 213 11.54 12.30 14.61
CA PRO A 213 10.31 12.78 15.21
C PRO A 213 9.56 13.66 14.19
N GLY A 214 8.36 13.25 13.81
CA GLY A 214 7.49 13.95 12.88
C GLY A 214 6.65 14.99 13.58
N LEU A 215 7.32 15.83 14.32
CA LEU A 215 6.66 16.90 15.06
C LEU A 215 6.98 18.21 14.35
N SER A 216 6.03 19.16 14.40
CA SER A 216 6.29 20.54 13.99
C SER A 216 7.60 21.06 14.59
N MET A 217 8.10 22.17 14.12
CA MET A 217 9.31 22.82 14.70
C MET A 217 9.22 23.02 16.22
N SER A 218 8.01 23.02 16.80
CA SER A 218 7.76 23.10 18.24
C SER A 218 7.85 21.75 18.98
N GLY A 219 8.10 20.64 18.29
CA GLY A 219 8.13 19.29 18.87
C GLY A 219 6.74 18.73 19.23
N ARG A 220 5.65 19.36 18.80
CA ARG A 220 4.26 18.93 19.02
C ARG A 220 3.49 18.88 17.70
N PRO A 221 2.46 18.01 17.57
CA PRO A 221 1.58 18.03 16.41
C PRO A 221 0.92 19.40 16.24
N THR A 222 0.77 19.87 15.00
CA THR A 222 -0.01 21.06 14.71
C THR A 222 -1.49 20.79 14.88
N ALA A 223 -2.31 21.84 14.98
CA ALA A 223 -3.76 21.67 15.05
C ALA A 223 -4.32 20.94 13.82
N SER A 224 -3.78 21.22 12.62
CA SER A 224 -4.22 20.55 11.39
C SER A 224 -3.85 19.06 11.39
N GLN A 225 -2.71 18.69 11.93
CA GLN A 225 -2.28 17.30 12.09
C GLN A 225 -3.19 16.54 13.08
N MET A 226 -3.55 17.17 14.21
CA MET A 226 -4.48 16.58 15.18
C MET A 226 -5.88 16.39 14.58
N ILE A 227 -6.39 17.38 13.84
CA ILE A 227 -7.67 17.30 13.15
C ILE A 227 -7.64 16.18 12.10
N SER A 228 -6.57 16.09 11.30
CA SER A 228 -6.41 15.04 10.31
C SER A 228 -6.37 13.65 10.93
N GLN A 229 -5.66 13.50 12.05
CA GLN A 229 -5.60 12.23 12.78
C GLN A 229 -7.00 11.81 13.27
N ALA A 230 -7.73 12.70 13.91
CA ALA A 230 -9.08 12.41 14.40
C ALA A 230 -10.06 12.05 13.27
N MET A 231 -9.96 12.74 12.12
CA MET A 231 -10.78 12.43 10.94
C MET A 231 -10.42 11.08 10.36
N SER A 232 -9.13 10.75 10.28
CA SER A 232 -8.63 9.47 9.78
C SER A 232 -9.09 8.32 10.69
N ASP A 233 -8.94 8.44 12.00
CA ASP A 233 -9.38 7.44 12.96
C ASP A 233 -10.88 7.15 12.83
N LYS A 234 -11.71 8.20 12.74
CA LYS A 234 -13.14 8.07 12.53
C LYS A 234 -13.48 7.41 11.19
N ALA A 235 -12.83 7.84 10.12
CA ALA A 235 -13.11 7.31 8.78
C ALA A 235 -12.69 5.84 8.64
N VAL A 236 -11.51 5.48 9.14
CA VAL A 236 -10.98 4.12 9.12
C VAL A 236 -11.84 3.20 9.99
N SER A 237 -12.15 3.59 11.24
CA SER A 237 -12.94 2.75 12.16
C SER A 237 -14.40 2.55 11.70
N SER A 238 -14.96 3.49 10.95
CA SER A 238 -16.32 3.41 10.43
C SER A 238 -16.45 2.67 9.08
N GLY A 239 -15.33 2.20 8.51
CA GLY A 239 -15.32 1.45 7.26
C GLY A 239 -16.11 0.13 7.39
N LYS A 240 -16.95 -0.16 6.38
CA LYS A 240 -17.79 -1.37 6.37
C LYS A 240 -17.15 -2.54 5.64
N VAL A 241 -16.28 -2.26 4.67
CA VAL A 241 -15.53 -3.28 3.94
C VAL A 241 -14.36 -3.72 4.80
N THR A 242 -14.19 -5.01 5.00
CA THR A 242 -13.13 -5.60 5.82
C THR A 242 -11.82 -5.75 5.04
N ALA A 243 -10.70 -5.84 5.76
CA ALA A 243 -9.40 -6.15 5.14
C ALA A 243 -9.40 -7.52 4.44
N ALA A 244 -10.13 -8.49 4.97
CA ALA A 244 -10.30 -9.82 4.38
C ALA A 244 -11.03 -9.76 3.02
N GLU A 245 -12.12 -8.99 2.90
CA GLU A 245 -12.83 -8.80 1.63
C GLU A 245 -11.94 -8.10 0.59
N VAL A 246 -11.14 -7.11 1.01
CA VAL A 246 -10.17 -6.46 0.10
C VAL A 246 -9.11 -7.46 -0.35
N ALA A 247 -8.54 -8.26 0.55
CA ALA A 247 -7.58 -9.29 0.20
C ALA A 247 -8.16 -10.32 -0.79
N GLN A 248 -9.43 -10.70 -0.62
CA GLN A 248 -10.11 -11.61 -1.54
C GLN A 248 -10.27 -10.99 -2.94
N LYS A 249 -10.62 -9.69 -3.03
CA LYS A 249 -10.67 -8.96 -4.30
C LYS A 249 -9.29 -8.92 -4.99
N VAL A 250 -8.21 -8.77 -4.21
CA VAL A 250 -6.84 -8.77 -4.75
C VAL A 250 -6.51 -10.10 -5.42
N PHE A 251 -6.75 -11.24 -4.76
CA PHE A 251 -6.51 -12.54 -5.36
C PHE A 251 -7.38 -12.81 -6.59
N GLY A 252 -8.65 -12.40 -6.57
CA GLY A 252 -9.54 -12.47 -7.73
C GLY A 252 -9.03 -11.62 -8.91
N ALA A 253 -8.57 -10.41 -8.64
CA ALA A 253 -8.00 -9.52 -9.65
C ALA A 253 -6.70 -10.06 -10.25
N VAL A 254 -5.81 -10.63 -9.43
CA VAL A 254 -4.59 -11.33 -9.89
C VAL A 254 -4.94 -12.47 -10.84
N ALA A 255 -5.92 -13.30 -10.47
CA ALA A 255 -6.37 -14.40 -11.31
C ALA A 255 -7.01 -13.94 -12.63
N ALA A 256 -7.69 -12.78 -12.61
CA ALA A 256 -8.32 -12.17 -13.79
C ALA A 256 -7.35 -11.31 -14.61
N GLY A 257 -6.13 -11.01 -14.12
CA GLY A 257 -5.21 -10.08 -14.77
C GLY A 257 -5.69 -8.62 -14.76
N GLN A 258 -6.52 -8.26 -13.76
CA GLN A 258 -7.07 -6.91 -13.63
C GLN A 258 -6.03 -5.95 -13.04
N PHE A 259 -5.81 -4.79 -13.69
CA PHE A 259 -4.81 -3.83 -13.24
C PHE A 259 -5.31 -2.96 -12.06
N TYR A 260 -6.42 -2.22 -12.20
CA TYR A 260 -6.94 -1.39 -11.11
C TYR A 260 -7.83 -2.21 -10.17
N ILE A 261 -7.45 -2.31 -8.89
CA ILE A 261 -8.20 -3.02 -7.85
C ILE A 261 -8.79 -2.01 -6.88
N LEU A 262 -10.11 -1.86 -6.87
CA LEU A 262 -10.81 -0.88 -6.04
C LEU A 262 -11.60 -1.58 -4.93
N SER A 263 -11.36 -1.19 -3.68
CA SER A 263 -12.19 -1.68 -2.56
C SER A 263 -13.62 -1.12 -2.61
N HIS A 264 -13.79 0.11 -3.13
CA HIS A 264 -15.05 0.86 -3.17
C HIS A 264 -15.26 1.45 -4.57
N PRO A 265 -15.80 0.69 -5.55
CA PRO A 265 -15.96 1.14 -6.93
C PRO A 265 -16.82 2.41 -7.10
N HIS A 266 -17.76 2.67 -6.17
CA HIS A 266 -18.58 3.88 -6.20
C HIS A 266 -17.78 5.19 -6.05
N MET A 267 -16.54 5.12 -5.56
CA MET A 267 -15.66 6.28 -5.46
C MET A 267 -15.12 6.76 -6.82
N LEU A 268 -15.32 5.99 -7.89
CA LEU A 268 -14.94 6.37 -9.26
C LEU A 268 -15.66 7.64 -9.74
N ALA A 269 -16.85 7.94 -9.21
CA ALA A 269 -17.52 9.20 -9.52
C ALA A 269 -16.66 10.44 -9.19
N GLY A 270 -15.93 10.41 -8.06
CA GLY A 270 -14.99 11.48 -7.72
C GLY A 270 -13.78 11.54 -8.66
N VAL A 271 -13.29 10.39 -9.10
CA VAL A 271 -12.20 10.31 -10.09
C VAL A 271 -12.66 10.91 -11.42
N GLN A 272 -13.87 10.56 -11.87
CA GLN A 272 -14.46 11.15 -13.08
C GLN A 272 -14.54 12.68 -12.96
N THR A 273 -15.06 13.20 -11.86
CA THR A 273 -15.13 14.66 -11.62
C THR A 273 -13.75 15.33 -11.74
N ARG A 274 -12.71 14.73 -11.12
CA ARG A 274 -11.33 15.23 -11.21
C ARG A 274 -10.81 15.22 -12.66
N LEU A 275 -11.07 14.17 -13.42
CA LEU A 275 -10.67 14.08 -14.83
C LEU A 275 -11.41 15.11 -15.67
N ASP A 276 -12.70 15.31 -15.43
CA ASP A 276 -13.49 16.34 -16.13
C ASP A 276 -12.99 17.76 -15.82
N ASP A 277 -12.52 18.03 -14.58
CA ASP A 277 -11.89 19.31 -14.26
C ASP A 277 -10.60 19.53 -15.06
N ILE A 278 -9.75 18.51 -15.17
CA ILE A 278 -8.51 18.57 -15.95
C ILE A 278 -8.79 18.78 -17.42
N LEU A 279 -9.67 17.96 -18.01
CA LEU A 279 -9.99 18.01 -19.43
C LEU A 279 -10.64 19.34 -19.87
N ASN A 280 -11.38 19.96 -18.96
CA ASN A 280 -12.06 21.24 -19.21
C ASN A 280 -11.32 22.44 -18.63
N LEU A 281 -10.08 22.28 -18.14
CA LEU A 281 -9.24 23.33 -17.57
C LEU A 281 -9.93 24.09 -16.43
N ARG A 282 -10.72 23.38 -15.63
CA ARG A 282 -11.43 23.95 -14.46
C ARG A 282 -10.56 23.86 -13.20
N ASN A 283 -10.84 24.73 -12.24
CA ASN A 283 -10.29 24.58 -10.89
C ASN A 283 -10.76 23.25 -10.27
N PRO A 284 -9.96 22.64 -9.36
CA PRO A 284 -10.36 21.41 -8.68
C PRO A 284 -11.70 21.57 -7.95
N SER A 285 -12.64 20.69 -8.20
CA SER A 285 -13.94 20.63 -7.54
C SER A 285 -13.81 20.37 -6.05
N ASP A 286 -14.76 20.89 -5.24
CA ASP A 286 -14.80 20.63 -3.80
C ASP A 286 -15.02 19.12 -3.53
N PRO A 287 -14.07 18.42 -2.90
CA PRO A 287 -14.23 17.00 -2.59
C PRO A 287 -15.35 16.69 -1.60
N PHE A 288 -15.88 17.71 -0.93
CA PHE A 288 -16.99 17.59 0.02
C PHE A 288 -18.35 17.98 -0.57
N ALA A 289 -18.43 18.24 -1.88
CA ALA A 289 -19.70 18.69 -2.51
C ALA A 289 -20.89 17.75 -2.20
N ALA A 290 -20.66 16.43 -2.13
CA ALA A 290 -21.70 15.45 -1.76
C ALA A 290 -22.02 15.42 -0.25
N LYS A 291 -21.17 15.99 0.61
CA LYS A 291 -21.30 16.02 2.08
C LYS A 291 -20.78 17.36 2.62
N PRO A 292 -21.42 18.49 2.31
CA PRO A 292 -20.89 19.83 2.57
C PRO A 292 -20.62 20.11 4.06
N GLN A 293 -21.38 19.47 4.98
CA GLN A 293 -21.16 19.61 6.42
C GLN A 293 -19.76 19.18 6.86
N ILE A 294 -19.18 18.14 6.22
CA ILE A 294 -17.83 17.70 6.54
C ILE A 294 -16.81 18.79 6.16
N GLY A 295 -16.96 19.37 4.98
CA GLY A 295 -16.10 20.46 4.53
C GLY A 295 -16.24 21.72 5.38
N GLN A 296 -17.47 22.05 5.82
CA GLN A 296 -17.75 23.20 6.69
C GLN A 296 -17.13 23.02 8.08
N ASP A 297 -17.31 21.85 8.71
CA ASP A 297 -16.71 21.51 10.01
C ASP A 297 -15.17 21.57 9.94
N LEU A 298 -14.57 20.96 8.92
CA LEU A 298 -13.12 21.00 8.71
C LEU A 298 -12.62 22.44 8.55
N ARG A 299 -13.30 23.25 7.73
CA ARG A 299 -12.94 24.66 7.51
C ARG A 299 -13.04 25.48 8.79
N GLN A 300 -14.12 25.29 9.56
CA GLN A 300 -14.32 25.99 10.83
C GLN A 300 -13.21 25.65 11.83
N ARG A 301 -12.90 24.36 12.02
CA ARG A 301 -11.86 23.91 12.96
C ARG A 301 -10.46 24.41 12.56
N LEU A 302 -10.11 24.33 11.27
CA LEU A 302 -8.82 24.81 10.80
C LEU A 302 -8.69 26.32 10.95
N ARG A 303 -9.73 27.10 10.62
CA ARG A 303 -9.70 28.57 10.77
C ARG A 303 -9.66 29.02 12.23
N ALA A 304 -10.27 28.26 13.14
CA ALA A 304 -10.22 28.56 14.58
C ALA A 304 -8.86 28.23 15.20
N ALA A 305 -8.03 27.44 14.52
CA ALA A 305 -6.73 27.00 15.00
C ALA A 305 -5.54 27.79 14.43
N LEU A 306 -5.80 28.66 13.42
CA LEU A 306 -4.85 29.61 12.84
C LEU A 306 -4.92 30.96 13.55
#